data_b35de827e83b99072029254f4b6e5d8e
#
_entry.id   b35de827e83b99072029254f4b6e5d8e
#
_cell.length_a   1.000
_cell.length_b   1.000
_cell.length_c   1.000
_cell.angle_alpha   90.00
_cell.angle_beta   90.00
_cell.angle_gamma   90.00
#
_symmetry.space_group_name_H-M   'P 1'
#
loop_
_entity.id
_entity.type
_entity.pdbx_description
1 polymer ?
#
loop_
_entity_poly.entity_id
_entity_poly.type
_entity_poly.pdbx_seq_one_letter_code
_entity_poly.pdbx_strand_id
1 'polypeptide(L)' 'MSSTYLVEVVRFDDLRPGDRVLYQGIPVTIAAIGYNVVLPAIIEATYTTGDGMVGAIPKVMGSPLCRIIPRDVAALEAA' A
#
# COMPACT_ATOMS: atom_id res chain seq x y z
N MET A 1 12.52 18.40 -7.74
CA MET A 1 12.34 18.35 -6.28
C MET A 1 11.74 17.02 -5.90
N SER A 2 12.39 16.29 -5.04
CA SER A 2 11.88 14.98 -4.62
C SER A 2 10.77 15.13 -3.60
N SER A 3 9.70 14.35 -3.78
CA SER A 3 8.65 14.25 -2.77
C SER A 3 9.14 13.35 -1.65
N THR A 4 8.98 13.80 -0.41
CA THR A 4 9.28 12.98 0.76
C THR A 4 7.97 12.56 1.39
N TYR A 5 7.81 11.26 1.59
CA TYR A 5 6.68 10.69 2.27
C TYR A 5 7.10 10.21 3.64
N LEU A 6 6.27 10.46 4.64
CA LEU A 6 6.40 9.77 5.92
C LEU A 6 5.78 8.40 5.75
N VAL A 7 6.53 7.36 6.11
CA VAL A 7 6.07 5.99 5.93
C VAL A 7 6.30 5.19 7.20
N GLU A 8 5.51 4.14 7.36
CA GLU A 8 5.73 3.14 8.40
C GLU A 8 5.84 1.77 7.72
N VAL A 9 6.66 0.91 8.29
CA VAL A 9 6.81 -0.46 7.81
C VAL A 9 5.66 -1.29 8.37
N VAL A 10 4.92 -1.94 7.47
CA VAL A 10 3.78 -2.77 7.83
C VAL A 10 3.89 -4.13 7.15
N ARG A 11 3.12 -5.09 7.63
CA ARG A 11 2.96 -6.38 6.97
C ARG A 11 1.78 -6.33 6.02
N PHE A 12 1.77 -7.23 5.05
CA PHE A 12 0.63 -7.35 4.13
C PHE A 12 -0.70 -7.49 4.90
N ASP A 13 -0.69 -8.26 5.99
CA ASP A 13 -1.89 -8.51 6.78
C ASP A 13 -2.44 -7.26 7.49
N ASP A 14 -1.62 -6.21 7.59
CA ASP A 14 -2.02 -4.93 8.19
C ASP A 14 -2.65 -3.97 7.19
N LEU A 15 -2.63 -4.32 5.90
CA LEU A 15 -3.19 -3.48 4.86
C LEU A 15 -4.72 -3.52 4.89
N ARG A 16 -5.33 -2.36 4.62
CA ARG A 16 -6.77 -2.22 4.53
C ARG A 16 -7.13 -1.40 3.30
N PRO A 17 -8.32 -1.60 2.72
CA PRO A 17 -8.78 -0.74 1.64
C PRO A 17 -8.73 0.73 2.05
N GLY A 18 -8.23 1.58 1.16
CA GLY A 18 -8.02 2.99 1.43
C GLY A 18 -6.61 3.35 1.90
N ASP A 19 -5.81 2.38 2.32
CA ASP A 19 -4.42 2.63 2.69
C ASP A 19 -3.62 3.06 1.46
N ARG A 20 -2.68 3.98 1.68
CA ARG A 20 -1.71 4.36 0.66
C ARG A 20 -0.37 3.74 1.02
N VAL A 21 0.25 3.11 0.04
CA VAL A 21 1.55 2.46 0.23
C VAL A 21 2.50 2.86 -0.89
N LEU A 22 3.80 2.77 -0.62
CA LEU A 22 4.81 2.88 -1.65
C LEU A 22 5.10 1.48 -2.17
N TYR A 23 4.77 1.25 -3.42
CA TYR A 23 5.04 -0.01 -4.08
C TYR A 23 5.97 0.23 -5.26
N GLN A 24 7.17 -0.33 -5.18
CA GLN A 24 8.23 -0.10 -6.17
C GLN A 24 8.51 1.40 -6.38
N GLY A 25 8.49 2.16 -5.27
CA GLY A 25 8.74 3.60 -5.31
C GLY A 25 7.58 4.46 -5.78
N ILE A 26 6.42 3.87 -6.06
CA ILE A 26 5.25 4.58 -6.57
C ILE A 26 4.15 4.56 -5.50
N PRO A 27 3.55 5.71 -5.17
CA PRO A 27 2.42 5.73 -4.24
C PRO A 27 1.17 5.15 -4.91
N VAL A 28 0.57 4.17 -4.25
CA VAL A 28 -0.64 3.52 -4.74
C VAL A 28 -1.67 3.47 -3.61
N THR A 29 -2.94 3.39 -3.96
CA THR A 29 -4.04 3.28 -3.00
C THR A 29 -4.62 1.88 -3.06
N ILE A 30 -4.69 1.21 -1.93
CA ILE A 30 -5.26 -0.14 -1.85
C ILE A 30 -6.77 -0.05 -2.06
N ALA A 31 -7.26 -0.78 -3.04
CA ALA A 31 -8.68 -0.81 -3.36
C ALA A 31 -9.39 -1.98 -2.68
N ALA A 32 -8.79 -3.16 -2.71
CA ALA A 32 -9.38 -4.37 -2.11
C ALA A 32 -8.29 -5.38 -1.81
N ILE A 33 -8.59 -6.31 -0.92
CA ILE A 33 -7.70 -7.41 -0.58
C ILE A 33 -8.51 -8.70 -0.71
N GLY A 34 -7.98 -9.67 -1.43
CA GLY A 34 -8.68 -10.92 -1.66
C GLY A 34 -7.83 -11.92 -2.41
N TYR A 35 -8.48 -12.98 -2.87
CA TYR A 35 -7.80 -14.04 -3.60
C TYR A 35 -7.68 -13.68 -5.08
N ASN A 36 -6.58 -14.12 -5.67
CA ASN A 36 -6.40 -14.00 -7.11
C ASN A 36 -7.46 -14.84 -7.83
N VAL A 37 -8.05 -14.29 -8.90
CA VAL A 37 -9.14 -14.95 -9.63
C VAL A 37 -8.65 -16.20 -10.38
N VAL A 38 -7.42 -16.13 -10.89
CA VAL A 38 -6.83 -17.21 -11.69
C VAL A 38 -6.12 -18.23 -10.80
N LEU A 39 -5.45 -17.75 -9.74
CA LEU A 39 -4.69 -18.58 -8.80
C LEU A 39 -5.24 -18.37 -7.39
N PRO A 40 -6.34 -19.06 -7.02
CA PRO A 40 -7.01 -18.78 -5.74
C PRO A 40 -6.16 -19.03 -4.49
N ALA A 41 -5.04 -19.72 -4.61
CA ALA A 41 -4.11 -19.89 -3.49
C ALA A 41 -3.29 -18.65 -3.20
N ILE A 42 -3.31 -17.65 -4.10
CA ILE A 42 -2.56 -16.41 -3.93
C ILE A 42 -3.49 -15.31 -3.42
N ILE A 43 -3.12 -14.72 -2.30
CA ILE A 43 -3.78 -13.54 -1.75
C ILE A 43 -3.07 -12.32 -2.31
N GLU A 44 -3.84 -11.34 -2.73
CA GLU A 44 -3.27 -10.11 -3.29
C GLU A 44 -4.08 -8.89 -2.86
N ALA A 45 -3.41 -7.73 -2.83
CA ALA A 45 -4.06 -6.45 -2.65
C ALA A 45 -4.11 -5.75 -4.00
N THR A 46 -5.31 -5.44 -4.48
CA THR A 46 -5.47 -4.65 -5.70
C THR A 46 -5.34 -3.18 -5.35
N TYR A 47 -4.73 -2.41 -6.26
CA TYR A 47 -4.49 -1.00 -6.02
C TYR A 47 -4.76 -0.16 -7.27
N THR A 48 -4.90 1.14 -7.04
CA THR A 48 -4.95 2.14 -8.10
C THR A 48 -3.84 3.15 -7.91
N THR A 49 -3.30 3.66 -9.01
CA THR A 49 -2.34 4.75 -9.01
C THR A 49 -3.06 6.09 -9.20
N GLY A 50 -2.33 7.20 -8.99
CA GLY A 50 -2.90 8.52 -9.17
C GLY A 50 -3.37 8.83 -10.60
N ASP A 51 -2.79 8.17 -11.59
CA ASP A 51 -3.17 8.31 -13.00
C ASP A 51 -4.19 7.26 -13.46
N GLY A 52 -4.77 6.51 -12.53
CA GLY A 52 -5.87 5.60 -12.83
C GLY A 52 -5.47 4.20 -13.25
N MET A 53 -4.19 3.87 -13.19
CA MET A 53 -3.75 2.51 -13.48
C MET A 53 -4.06 1.57 -12.32
N VAL A 54 -4.33 0.30 -12.64
CA VAL A 54 -4.66 -0.73 -11.65
C VAL A 54 -3.58 -1.79 -11.66
N GLY A 55 -3.33 -2.36 -10.50
CA GLY A 55 -2.38 -3.45 -10.36
C GLY A 55 -2.67 -4.26 -9.10
N ALA A 56 -1.77 -5.18 -8.78
CA ALA A 56 -1.91 -6.04 -7.61
C ALA A 56 -0.57 -6.27 -6.94
N ILE A 57 -0.60 -6.32 -5.61
CA ILE A 57 0.55 -6.66 -4.78
C ILE A 57 0.29 -8.05 -4.22
N PRO A 58 1.04 -9.08 -4.63
CA PRO A 58 0.86 -10.42 -4.07
C PRO A 58 1.39 -10.47 -2.63
N LYS A 59 0.75 -11.27 -1.81
CA LYS A 59 1.25 -11.52 -0.46
C LYS A 59 2.49 -12.40 -0.54
N VAL A 60 3.62 -11.85 -0.13
CA VAL A 60 4.89 -12.57 -0.06
C VAL A 60 5.30 -12.63 1.41
N MET A 61 5.52 -13.84 1.92
CA MET A 61 5.92 -14.03 3.30
C MET A 61 7.24 -13.30 3.59
N GLY A 62 7.24 -12.52 4.67
CA GLY A 62 8.43 -11.83 5.13
C GLY A 62 8.78 -10.55 4.38
N SER A 63 7.99 -10.14 3.38
CA SER A 63 8.25 -8.90 2.67
C SER A 63 7.54 -7.73 3.36
N PRO A 64 8.30 -6.75 3.86
CA PRO A 64 7.69 -5.56 4.45
C PRO A 64 7.15 -4.63 3.38
N LEU A 65 6.14 -3.85 3.73
CA LEU A 65 5.56 -2.81 2.89
C LEU A 65 5.65 -1.48 3.63
N CYS A 66 5.73 -0.39 2.88
CA CYS A 66 5.79 0.96 3.44
C CYS A 66 4.45 1.65 3.24
N ARG A 67 3.68 1.81 4.34
CA ARG A 67 2.42 2.53 4.31
C ARG A 67 2.69 4.03 4.49
N ILE A 68 2.07 4.84 3.65
CA ILE A 68 2.24 6.29 3.71
C ILE A 68 1.37 6.85 4.83
N ILE A 69 1.99 7.62 5.71
CA ILE A 69 1.29 8.29 6.82
C ILE A 69 0.71 9.61 6.29
N PRO A 70 -0.59 9.87 6.46
CA PRO A 70 -1.18 11.13 6.05
C PRO A 70 -0.50 12.32 6.74
N ARG A 71 -0.33 13.42 6.01
CA ARG A 71 0.40 14.60 6.51
C ARG A 71 -0.22 15.21 7.75
N ASP A 72 -1.54 15.25 7.81
CA ASP A 72 -2.26 15.78 8.96
C ASP A 72 -1.99 14.97 10.23
N VAL A 73 -1.96 13.64 10.12
CA VAL A 73 -1.61 12.76 11.23
C VAL A 73 -0.15 12.96 11.61
N ALA A 74 0.74 13.03 10.63
CA ALA A 74 2.16 13.25 10.89
C ALA A 74 2.41 14.60 11.56
N ALA A 75 1.68 15.65 11.17
CA ALA A 75 1.79 16.96 11.81
C ALA A 75 1.34 16.94 13.26
N LEU A 76 0.27 16.18 13.57
CA LEU A 76 -0.20 16.01 14.96
C LEU A 76 0.81 15.26 15.80
N GLU A 77 1.44 14.25 15.27
CA GLU A 77 2.46 13.47 15.97
C GLU A 77 3.74 14.28 16.19
N ALA A 78 4.06 15.18 15.26
CA ALA A 78 5.25 16.02 15.36
C ALA A 78 5.07 17.20 16.32
N ALA A 79 3.85 17.57 16.59
CA ALA A 79 3.54 18.63 17.54
C ALA A 79 3.55 18.10 18.97
#